data_29a65befeed6c62140ff0fa73d875d07
#
_entry.id   29a65befeed6c62140ff0fa73d875d07
#
_cell.length_a   1.000
_cell.length_b   1.000
_cell.length_c   1.000
_cell.angle_alpha   90.00
_cell.angle_beta   90.00
_cell.angle_gamma   90.00
#
_symmetry.space_group_name_H-M   'P 1'
#
loop_
_entity.id
_entity.type
_entity.pdbx_description
1 polymer ?
#
loop_
_entity_poly.entity_id
_entity_poly.type
_entity_poly.pdbx_seq_one_letter_code
_entity_poly.pdbx_strand_id
1 'polypeptide(L)'
;MITNAKYIISSPDVKDCPQSSLPEYAFIGRSNVGKSSLINMLCHTPKLAKTSQKPGKTLLINHFLVESKKTKDRSEAAQRQEWHLVDLPGYGYAQAGQKQREALKKMIERYCLYREQLVCLFVLIDCRHEAQKIDIDFINWLGENGVPFAIVFTKGDKLGRVRLAENVEAYKKRLLEEWEELPPVFVTSSETGLGGEELTAYIEGLNEELKIKNYEFRQILKIVHFFCMF
;
A
#
# COMPACT_ATOMS: atom_id res chain seq x y z
N MET A 1 9.26 2.22 13.20
CA MET A 1 9.12 0.77 13.51
C MET A 1 7.70 0.48 13.96
N ILE A 2 7.02 -0.50 13.33
CA ILE A 2 5.67 -0.96 13.76
C ILE A 2 5.79 -1.65 15.12
N THR A 3 4.97 -1.24 16.07
CA THR A 3 4.98 -1.76 17.46
C THR A 3 3.77 -2.62 17.77
N ASN A 4 2.66 -2.39 17.09
CA ASN A 4 1.43 -3.16 17.25
C ASN A 4 0.60 -3.11 15.96
N ALA A 5 -0.15 -4.17 15.68
CA ALA A 5 -1.11 -4.20 14.59
C ALA A 5 -2.30 -5.10 14.95
N LYS A 6 -3.51 -4.63 14.71
CA LYS A 6 -4.72 -5.38 15.00
C LYS A 6 -5.74 -5.26 13.86
N TYR A 7 -6.44 -6.36 13.58
CA TYR A 7 -7.56 -6.38 12.66
C TYR A 7 -8.72 -5.51 13.19
N ILE A 8 -9.34 -4.74 12.31
CA ILE A 8 -10.48 -3.90 12.64
C ILE A 8 -11.76 -4.45 12.00
N ILE A 9 -11.81 -4.48 10.66
CA ILE A 9 -13.02 -4.84 9.92
C ILE A 9 -12.70 -5.33 8.50
N SER A 10 -13.61 -6.11 7.94
CA SER A 10 -13.66 -6.44 6.51
C SER A 10 -14.91 -5.82 5.89
N SER A 11 -14.73 -4.91 4.95
CA SER A 11 -15.81 -4.14 4.33
C SER A 11 -16.09 -4.64 2.91
N PRO A 12 -17.35 -4.90 2.55
CA PRO A 12 -17.71 -5.33 1.21
C PRO A 12 -17.74 -4.19 0.19
N ASP A 13 -17.78 -2.94 0.62
CA ASP A 13 -17.77 -1.75 -0.23
C ASP A 13 -17.02 -0.61 0.50
N VAL A 14 -16.58 0.39 -0.26
CA VAL A 14 -15.85 1.58 0.26
C VAL A 14 -16.67 2.36 1.28
N LYS A 15 -17.97 2.46 1.10
CA LYS A 15 -18.90 3.13 2.03
C LYS A 15 -18.96 2.47 3.42
N ASP A 16 -18.63 1.17 3.48
CA ASP A 16 -18.65 0.39 4.72
C ASP A 16 -17.28 0.39 5.43
N CYS A 17 -16.28 1.09 4.85
CA CYS A 17 -14.97 1.26 5.45
C CYS A 17 -15.04 2.16 6.69
N PRO A 18 -14.08 2.03 7.64
CA PRO A 18 -14.07 2.83 8.86
C PRO A 18 -14.13 4.33 8.57
N GLN A 19 -15.01 5.03 9.29
CA GLN A 19 -15.08 6.49 9.28
C GLN A 19 -14.01 7.03 10.25
N SER A 20 -12.78 7.16 9.76
CA SER A 20 -11.61 7.57 10.52
C SER A 20 -10.86 8.65 9.75
N SER A 21 -10.19 9.56 10.47
CA SER A 21 -9.25 10.53 9.90
C SER A 21 -7.81 10.01 9.81
N LEU A 22 -7.58 8.76 10.19
CA LEU A 22 -6.24 8.17 10.12
C LEU A 22 -5.84 7.94 8.66
N PRO A 23 -4.57 8.18 8.31
CA PRO A 23 -4.05 7.89 6.97
C PRO A 23 -4.11 6.39 6.67
N GLU A 24 -4.40 6.06 5.43
CA GLU A 24 -4.48 4.69 4.93
C GLU A 24 -3.37 4.38 3.93
N TYR A 25 -2.71 3.26 4.13
CA TYR A 25 -1.71 2.68 3.25
C TYR A 25 -2.23 1.35 2.75
N ALA A 26 -2.65 1.32 1.49
CA ALA A 26 -3.32 0.17 0.93
C ALA A 26 -2.36 -0.72 0.14
N PHE A 27 -2.55 -2.03 0.22
CA PHE A 27 -1.77 -3.06 -0.44
C PHE A 27 -2.64 -3.81 -1.44
N ILE A 28 -2.19 -3.87 -2.69
CA ILE A 28 -2.89 -4.55 -3.78
C ILE A 28 -1.91 -5.33 -4.64
N GLY A 29 -2.39 -6.33 -5.36
CA GLY A 29 -1.58 -7.11 -6.29
C GLY A 29 -2.35 -8.32 -6.78
N ARG A 30 -1.77 -9.09 -7.70
CA ARG A 30 -2.40 -10.32 -8.20
C ARG A 30 -2.52 -11.39 -7.12
N SER A 31 -3.37 -12.38 -7.36
CA SER A 31 -3.47 -13.57 -6.50
C SER A 31 -2.10 -14.24 -6.34
N ASN A 32 -1.78 -14.67 -5.12
CA ASN A 32 -0.54 -15.36 -4.78
C ASN A 32 0.76 -14.53 -5.00
N VAL A 33 0.66 -13.21 -5.15
CA VAL A 33 1.82 -12.31 -5.22
C VAL A 33 2.62 -12.27 -3.91
N GLY A 34 2.02 -12.67 -2.79
CA GLY A 34 2.65 -12.64 -1.45
C GLY A 34 2.14 -11.53 -0.55
N LYS A 35 1.02 -10.88 -0.90
CA LYS A 35 0.45 -9.72 -0.19
C LYS A 35 0.23 -9.99 1.30
N SER A 36 -0.53 -11.02 1.68
CA SER A 36 -0.79 -11.35 3.09
C SER A 36 0.48 -11.75 3.85
N SER A 37 1.45 -12.39 3.20
CA SER A 37 2.74 -12.72 3.81
C SER A 37 3.55 -11.46 4.08
N LEU A 38 3.58 -10.51 3.14
CA LEU A 38 4.25 -9.22 3.32
C LEU A 38 3.61 -8.42 4.47
N ILE A 39 2.28 -8.33 4.51
CA ILE A 39 1.53 -7.65 5.58
C ILE A 39 1.88 -8.26 6.95
N ASN A 40 1.86 -9.59 7.07
CA ASN A 40 2.20 -10.28 8.31
C ASN A 40 3.64 -10.02 8.74
N MET A 41 4.58 -9.97 7.80
CA MET A 41 5.99 -9.68 8.04
C MET A 41 6.17 -8.24 8.52
N LEU A 42 5.61 -7.25 7.83
CA LEU A 42 5.69 -5.83 8.19
C LEU A 42 5.12 -5.57 9.59
N CYS A 43 4.00 -6.20 9.91
CA CYS A 43 3.32 -6.04 11.19
C CYS A 43 3.90 -6.92 12.31
N HIS A 44 4.93 -7.73 12.04
CA HIS A 44 5.50 -8.70 12.99
C HIS A 44 4.42 -9.56 13.67
N THR A 45 3.30 -9.79 12.99
CA THR A 45 2.13 -10.49 13.55
C THR A 45 1.73 -11.64 12.62
N PRO A 46 2.12 -12.88 12.93
CA PRO A 46 1.73 -14.05 12.15
C PRO A 46 0.21 -14.18 12.07
N LYS A 47 -0.31 -14.46 10.88
CA LYS A 47 -1.74 -14.67 10.62
C LYS A 47 -2.65 -13.44 10.84
N LEU A 48 -2.11 -12.24 10.95
CA LEU A 48 -2.88 -10.99 10.97
C LEU A 48 -3.73 -10.89 9.68
N ALA A 49 -3.09 -10.94 8.53
CA ALA A 49 -3.76 -11.12 7.26
C ALA A 49 -3.82 -12.62 6.91
N LYS A 50 -5.01 -13.10 6.54
CA LYS A 50 -5.21 -14.51 6.22
C LYS A 50 -4.48 -14.89 4.95
N THR A 51 -3.47 -15.75 5.07
CA THR A 51 -2.81 -16.36 3.91
C THR A 51 -3.67 -17.48 3.34
N SER A 52 -3.84 -17.53 2.04
CA SER A 52 -4.58 -18.58 1.35
C SER A 52 -3.87 -18.99 0.09
N GLN A 53 -3.66 -20.30 -0.08
CA GLN A 53 -3.17 -20.87 -1.33
C GLN A 53 -4.24 -20.94 -2.43
N LYS A 54 -5.54 -20.82 -2.05
CA LYS A 54 -6.64 -20.84 -3.02
C LYS A 54 -6.91 -19.41 -3.52
N PRO A 55 -6.88 -19.16 -4.85
CA PRO A 55 -7.24 -17.87 -5.42
C PRO A 55 -8.68 -17.47 -5.08
N GLY A 56 -8.95 -16.17 -4.91
CA GLY A 56 -10.31 -15.64 -4.82
C GLY A 56 -10.92 -15.52 -3.42
N LYS A 57 -10.13 -15.60 -2.33
CA LYS A 57 -10.68 -15.48 -0.97
C LYS A 57 -10.81 -14.07 -0.41
N THR A 58 -10.01 -13.11 -0.86
CA THR A 58 -10.12 -11.73 -0.39
C THR A 58 -11.01 -10.95 -1.36
N LEU A 59 -12.29 -10.96 -1.08
CA LEU A 59 -13.31 -10.18 -1.81
C LEU A 59 -13.69 -8.91 -1.03
N LEU A 60 -13.06 -8.67 0.10
CA LEU A 60 -13.37 -7.61 1.04
C LEU A 60 -12.16 -6.69 1.22
N ILE A 61 -12.43 -5.46 1.56
CA ILE A 61 -11.42 -4.48 1.97
C ILE A 61 -11.15 -4.72 3.46
N ASN A 62 -9.94 -5.18 3.80
CA ASN A 62 -9.59 -5.48 5.19
C ASN A 62 -8.78 -4.34 5.80
N HIS A 63 -9.23 -3.78 6.91
CA HIS A 63 -8.54 -2.74 7.64
C HIS A 63 -7.85 -3.29 8.88
N PHE A 64 -6.61 -2.88 9.07
CA PHE A 64 -5.81 -3.15 10.26
C PHE A 64 -5.35 -1.83 10.86
N LEU A 65 -5.56 -1.61 12.15
CA LEU A 65 -4.96 -0.47 12.84
C LEU A 65 -3.52 -0.81 13.19
N VAL A 66 -2.62 0.06 12.79
CA VAL A 66 -1.18 -0.08 13.04
C VAL A 66 -0.71 1.06 13.94
N GLU A 67 0.04 0.71 14.97
CA GLU A 67 0.78 1.63 15.81
C GLU A 67 2.27 1.55 15.46
N SER A 68 2.91 2.69 15.21
CA SER A 68 4.34 2.75 14.92
C SER A 68 5.04 3.82 15.76
N LYS A 69 6.35 3.65 15.97
CA LYS A 69 7.24 4.63 16.58
C LYS A 69 8.32 5.01 15.59
N LYS A 70 8.79 6.26 15.66
CA LYS A 70 9.90 6.75 14.84
C LYS A 70 11.16 5.92 15.08
N THR A 71 11.74 5.37 14.01
CA THR A 71 12.90 4.48 14.10
C THR A 71 14.16 5.17 14.64
N LYS A 72 14.28 6.49 14.42
CA LYS A 72 15.46 7.29 14.84
C LYS A 72 15.35 7.88 16.25
N ASP A 73 14.17 7.89 16.83
CA ASP A 73 13.96 8.45 18.17
C ASP A 73 13.85 7.33 19.20
N ARG A 74 14.91 7.12 19.98
CA ARG A 74 14.96 6.14 21.08
C ARG A 74 14.42 6.67 22.38
N SER A 75 13.97 7.93 22.44
CA SER A 75 13.36 8.49 23.65
C SER A 75 12.03 7.83 23.97
N GLU A 76 11.71 7.70 25.25
CA GLU A 76 10.38 7.22 25.71
C GLU A 76 9.24 8.15 25.25
N ALA A 77 9.56 9.40 24.92
CA ALA A 77 8.67 10.41 24.36
C ALA A 77 8.45 10.28 22.84
N ALA A 78 9.05 9.27 22.17
CA ALA A 78 8.82 9.02 20.74
C ALA A 78 7.31 8.92 20.46
N GLN A 79 6.80 9.90 19.73
CA GLN A 79 5.37 10.02 19.46
C GLN A 79 4.87 8.78 18.72
N ARG A 80 3.95 8.05 19.33
CA ARG A 80 3.24 6.96 18.65
C ARG A 80 2.40 7.55 17.52
N GLN A 81 2.44 6.87 16.39
CA GLN A 81 1.63 7.20 15.22
C GLN A 81 0.67 6.05 14.97
N GLU A 82 -0.58 6.39 14.73
CA GLU A 82 -1.61 5.44 14.32
C GLU A 82 -1.97 5.68 12.86
N TRP A 83 -2.15 4.60 12.12
CA TRP A 83 -2.56 4.60 10.72
C TRP A 83 -3.20 3.26 10.35
N HIS A 84 -3.92 3.22 9.24
CA HIS A 84 -4.50 1.99 8.75
C HIS A 84 -3.64 1.35 7.66
N LEU A 85 -3.30 0.08 7.85
CA LEU A 85 -2.90 -0.79 6.76
C LEU A 85 -4.16 -1.39 6.17
N VAL A 86 -4.30 -1.33 4.84
CA VAL A 86 -5.48 -1.82 4.14
C VAL A 86 -5.10 -2.90 3.14
N ASP A 87 -5.68 -4.09 3.30
CA ASP A 87 -5.51 -5.22 2.39
C ASP A 87 -6.66 -5.23 1.39
N LEU A 88 -6.41 -4.76 0.16
CA LEU A 88 -7.39 -4.73 -0.91
C LEU A 88 -7.51 -6.10 -1.59
N PRO A 89 -8.70 -6.40 -2.16
CA PRO A 89 -8.82 -7.50 -3.11
C PRO A 89 -7.80 -7.35 -4.23
N GLY A 90 -7.20 -8.45 -4.67
CA GLY A 90 -6.29 -8.40 -5.80
C GLY A 90 -7.02 -8.04 -7.11
N TYR A 91 -6.28 -7.61 -8.11
CA TYR A 91 -6.78 -7.52 -9.48
C TYR A 91 -6.40 -8.79 -10.27
N GLY A 92 -7.09 -9.06 -11.40
CA GLY A 92 -6.73 -10.19 -12.27
C GLY A 92 -7.26 -11.56 -11.83
N TYR A 93 -8.44 -11.61 -11.25
CA TYR A 93 -9.12 -12.86 -10.90
C TYR A 93 -9.56 -13.67 -12.15
N ALA A 94 -8.65 -14.47 -12.70
CA ALA A 94 -8.95 -15.30 -13.87
C ALA A 94 -10.04 -16.37 -13.62
N GLN A 95 -10.19 -16.82 -12.36
CA GLN A 95 -11.13 -17.87 -11.98
C GLN A 95 -12.51 -17.35 -11.51
N ALA A 96 -12.67 -16.03 -11.34
CA ALA A 96 -13.97 -15.46 -10.97
C ALA A 96 -14.86 -15.28 -12.21
N GLY A 97 -16.17 -15.46 -12.05
CA GLY A 97 -17.12 -15.15 -13.10
C GLY A 97 -17.07 -13.67 -13.51
N GLN A 98 -17.48 -13.35 -14.73
CA GLN A 98 -17.38 -12.00 -15.29
C GLN A 98 -18.01 -10.93 -14.37
N LYS A 99 -19.22 -11.16 -13.88
CA LYS A 99 -19.92 -10.23 -12.95
C LYS A 99 -19.13 -9.94 -11.69
N GLN A 100 -18.47 -10.96 -11.14
CA GLN A 100 -17.66 -10.81 -9.91
C GLN A 100 -16.39 -10.03 -10.19
N ARG A 101 -15.73 -10.23 -11.33
CA ARG A 101 -14.55 -9.45 -11.75
C ARG A 101 -14.89 -7.98 -11.94
N GLU A 102 -16.01 -7.67 -12.58
CA GLU A 102 -16.49 -6.30 -12.77
C GLU A 102 -16.83 -5.62 -11.44
N ALA A 103 -17.47 -6.33 -10.50
CA ALA A 103 -17.77 -5.81 -9.17
C ALA A 103 -16.49 -5.48 -8.38
N LEU A 104 -15.50 -6.38 -8.41
CA LEU A 104 -14.22 -6.17 -7.77
C LEU A 104 -13.44 -5.01 -8.39
N LYS A 105 -13.42 -4.92 -9.72
CA LYS A 105 -12.80 -3.81 -10.43
C LYS A 105 -13.40 -2.48 -9.98
N LYS A 106 -14.73 -2.36 -10.00
CA LYS A 106 -15.43 -1.15 -9.54
C LYS A 106 -15.15 -0.81 -8.07
N MET A 107 -15.05 -1.81 -7.20
CA MET A 107 -14.72 -1.60 -5.80
C MET A 107 -13.30 -1.03 -5.66
N ILE A 108 -12.30 -1.61 -6.35
CA ILE A 108 -10.90 -1.13 -6.35
C ILE A 108 -10.83 0.29 -6.89
N GLU A 109 -11.45 0.56 -8.05
CA GLU A 109 -11.49 1.89 -8.65
C GLU A 109 -12.11 2.93 -7.71
N ARG A 110 -13.24 2.60 -7.09
CA ARG A 110 -13.89 3.49 -6.10
C ARG A 110 -12.99 3.74 -4.89
N TYR A 111 -12.33 2.72 -4.38
CA TYR A 111 -11.41 2.89 -3.27
C TYR A 111 -10.25 3.82 -3.65
N CYS A 112 -9.61 3.58 -4.78
CA CYS A 112 -8.50 4.38 -5.26
C CYS A 112 -8.86 5.85 -5.55
N LEU A 113 -10.05 6.09 -6.10
CA LEU A 113 -10.46 7.43 -6.55
C LEU A 113 -11.16 8.28 -5.48
N TYR A 114 -11.87 7.64 -4.56
CA TYR A 114 -12.77 8.37 -3.64
C TYR A 114 -12.48 8.13 -2.16
N ARG A 115 -11.46 7.33 -1.83
CA ARG A 115 -11.07 7.16 -0.42
C ARG A 115 -10.12 8.27 0.01
N GLU A 116 -10.66 9.31 0.66
CA GLU A 116 -9.92 10.51 1.09
C GLU A 116 -8.74 10.20 2.01
N GLN A 117 -8.83 9.11 2.78
CA GLN A 117 -7.78 8.68 3.70
C GLN A 117 -6.61 7.97 3.01
N LEU A 118 -6.76 7.58 1.73
CA LEU A 118 -5.70 6.89 0.98
C LEU A 118 -4.52 7.83 0.71
N VAL A 119 -3.39 7.53 1.35
CA VAL A 119 -2.14 8.29 1.19
C VAL A 119 -1.26 7.67 0.12
N CYS A 120 -1.16 6.33 0.10
CA CYS A 120 -0.35 5.62 -0.89
C CYS A 120 -0.89 4.20 -1.10
N LEU A 121 -0.94 3.79 -2.36
CA LEU A 121 -1.27 2.42 -2.78
C LEU A 121 0.02 1.66 -3.10
N PHE A 122 0.32 0.59 -2.38
CA PHE A 122 1.44 -0.30 -2.67
C PHE A 122 1.01 -1.39 -3.65
N VAL A 123 1.53 -1.33 -4.88
CA VAL A 123 1.25 -2.31 -5.95
C VAL A 123 2.29 -3.41 -5.90
N LEU A 124 1.86 -4.61 -5.53
CA LEU A 124 2.75 -5.77 -5.35
C LEU A 124 2.93 -6.54 -6.64
N ILE A 125 4.19 -6.77 -6.99
CA ILE A 125 4.62 -7.52 -8.18
C ILE A 125 5.52 -8.67 -7.75
N ASP A 126 5.27 -9.86 -8.26
CA ASP A 126 6.16 -11.02 -8.05
C ASP A 126 7.40 -10.88 -8.94
N CYS A 127 8.57 -10.63 -8.33
CA CYS A 127 9.82 -10.37 -9.05
C CYS A 127 10.33 -11.53 -9.91
N ARG A 128 9.75 -12.73 -9.80
CA ARG A 128 10.11 -13.91 -10.56
C ARG A 128 9.58 -13.91 -12.00
N HIS A 129 8.61 -13.04 -12.29
CA HIS A 129 7.91 -12.98 -13.56
C HIS A 129 8.27 -11.71 -14.32
N GLU A 130 8.25 -11.80 -15.63
CA GLU A 130 8.30 -10.64 -16.51
C GLU A 130 7.09 -9.73 -16.28
N ALA A 131 7.19 -8.49 -16.78
CA ALA A 131 6.10 -7.52 -16.72
C ALA A 131 4.84 -8.04 -17.43
N GLN A 132 3.82 -8.31 -16.65
CA GLN A 132 2.54 -8.80 -17.20
C GLN A 132 1.70 -7.62 -17.66
N LYS A 133 1.04 -7.76 -18.80
CA LYS A 133 0.17 -6.71 -19.35
C LYS A 133 -0.84 -6.20 -18.33
N ILE A 134 -1.43 -7.07 -17.53
CA ILE A 134 -2.43 -6.69 -16.53
C ILE A 134 -1.85 -5.82 -15.40
N ASP A 135 -0.58 -6.02 -15.05
CA ASP A 135 0.11 -5.19 -14.06
C ASP A 135 0.43 -3.81 -14.66
N ILE A 136 0.92 -3.78 -15.90
CA ILE A 136 1.20 -2.54 -16.64
C ILE A 136 -0.09 -1.73 -16.85
N ASP A 137 -1.16 -2.35 -17.33
CA ASP A 137 -2.46 -1.69 -17.55
C ASP A 137 -2.99 -1.07 -16.24
N PHE A 138 -2.81 -1.76 -15.10
CA PHE A 138 -3.25 -1.25 -13.80
C PHE A 138 -2.38 -0.08 -13.32
N ILE A 139 -1.06 -0.18 -13.47
CA ILE A 139 -0.11 0.89 -13.10
C ILE A 139 -0.38 2.14 -13.95
N ASN A 140 -0.58 1.99 -15.26
CA ASN A 140 -0.92 3.09 -16.15
C ASN A 140 -2.24 3.75 -15.73
N TRP A 141 -3.26 2.96 -15.45
CA TRP A 141 -4.54 3.47 -14.95
C TRP A 141 -4.39 4.28 -13.66
N LEU A 142 -3.53 3.86 -12.72
CA LEU A 142 -3.25 4.63 -11.50
C LEU A 142 -2.64 6.00 -11.82
N GLY A 143 -1.66 6.04 -12.72
CA GLY A 143 -1.02 7.28 -13.14
C GLY A 143 -1.97 8.23 -13.86
N GLU A 144 -2.73 7.73 -14.82
CA GLU A 144 -3.74 8.50 -15.56
C GLU A 144 -4.79 9.14 -14.65
N ASN A 145 -5.08 8.51 -13.51
CA ASN A 145 -6.06 9.00 -12.54
C ASN A 145 -5.44 9.74 -11.34
N GLY A 146 -4.13 9.98 -11.35
CA GLY A 146 -3.42 10.71 -10.30
C GLY A 146 -3.47 10.03 -8.92
N VAL A 147 -3.63 8.71 -8.87
CA VAL A 147 -3.62 7.94 -7.63
C VAL A 147 -2.18 7.82 -7.12
N PRO A 148 -1.85 8.25 -5.90
CA PRO A 148 -0.50 8.10 -5.37
C PRO A 148 -0.20 6.62 -5.09
N PHE A 149 0.90 6.11 -5.65
CA PHE A 149 1.29 4.71 -5.46
C PHE A 149 2.80 4.49 -5.47
N ALA A 150 3.21 3.31 -5.00
CA ALA A 150 4.57 2.79 -5.07
C ALA A 150 4.55 1.33 -5.54
N ILE A 151 5.62 0.88 -6.19
CA ILE A 151 5.75 -0.50 -6.67
C ILE A 151 6.56 -1.30 -5.64
N VAL A 152 6.08 -2.49 -5.30
CA VAL A 152 6.73 -3.38 -4.33
C VAL A 152 6.96 -4.75 -4.97
N PHE A 153 8.19 -5.02 -5.35
CA PHE A 153 8.59 -6.36 -5.79
C PHE A 153 8.66 -7.29 -4.58
N THR A 154 7.97 -8.42 -4.68
CA THR A 154 7.89 -9.44 -3.64
C THR A 154 8.70 -10.67 -4.02
N LYS A 155 8.96 -11.55 -3.04
CA LYS A 155 9.65 -12.85 -3.20
C LYS A 155 11.09 -12.71 -3.69
N GLY A 156 11.79 -11.63 -3.31
CA GLY A 156 13.17 -11.38 -3.67
C GLY A 156 14.15 -12.52 -3.25
N ASP A 157 13.78 -13.31 -2.24
CA ASP A 157 14.51 -14.50 -1.78
C ASP A 157 14.49 -15.68 -2.76
N LYS A 158 13.54 -15.71 -3.69
CA LYS A 158 13.39 -16.82 -4.65
C LYS A 158 14.32 -16.70 -5.87
N LEU A 159 15.10 -15.62 -5.97
CA LEU A 159 16.06 -15.37 -7.04
C LEU A 159 17.44 -15.07 -6.45
N GLY A 160 18.50 -15.47 -7.18
CA GLY A 160 19.86 -15.01 -6.88
C GLY A 160 19.98 -13.50 -7.13
N ARG A 161 20.92 -12.82 -6.45
CA ARG A 161 21.07 -11.36 -6.48
C ARG A 161 21.15 -10.76 -7.89
N VAL A 162 21.90 -11.39 -8.77
CA VAL A 162 22.07 -10.91 -10.16
C VAL A 162 20.74 -10.98 -10.91
N ARG A 163 20.07 -12.12 -10.89
CA ARG A 163 18.80 -12.31 -11.58
C ARG A 163 17.68 -11.44 -10.99
N LEU A 164 17.69 -11.22 -9.68
CA LEU A 164 16.74 -10.29 -9.04
C LEU A 164 16.93 -8.86 -9.57
N ALA A 165 18.18 -8.39 -9.62
CA ALA A 165 18.48 -7.06 -10.15
C ALA A 165 18.09 -6.96 -11.64
N GLU A 166 18.43 -7.95 -12.45
CA GLU A 166 18.08 -7.99 -13.87
C GLU A 166 16.56 -7.95 -14.09
N ASN A 167 15.78 -8.75 -13.34
CA ASN A 167 14.33 -8.77 -13.48
C ASN A 167 13.69 -7.44 -13.06
N VAL A 168 14.15 -6.83 -11.96
CA VAL A 168 13.66 -5.52 -11.49
C VAL A 168 13.98 -4.44 -12.52
N GLU A 169 15.21 -4.38 -13.03
CA GLU A 169 15.60 -3.40 -14.05
C GLU A 169 14.88 -3.62 -15.38
N ALA A 170 14.66 -4.85 -15.81
CA ALA A 170 13.86 -5.14 -17.00
C ALA A 170 12.41 -4.66 -16.84
N TYR A 171 11.84 -4.83 -15.64
CA TYR A 171 10.48 -4.33 -15.34
C TYR A 171 10.44 -2.80 -15.36
N LYS A 172 11.39 -2.13 -14.70
CA LYS A 172 11.51 -0.67 -14.71
C LYS A 172 11.65 -0.13 -16.14
N LYS A 173 12.53 -0.76 -16.94
CA LYS A 173 12.73 -0.39 -18.35
C LYS A 173 11.43 -0.49 -19.14
N ARG A 174 10.65 -1.56 -18.93
CA ARG A 174 9.35 -1.73 -19.59
C ARG A 174 8.35 -0.62 -19.21
N LEU A 175 8.35 -0.18 -17.94
CA LEU A 175 7.51 0.95 -17.52
C LEU A 175 7.98 2.27 -18.13
N LEU A 176 9.29 2.51 -18.20
CA LEU A 176 9.88 3.72 -18.79
C LEU A 176 9.64 3.87 -20.31
N GLU A 177 9.11 2.84 -20.97
CA GLU A 177 8.62 2.98 -22.36
C GLU A 177 7.34 3.85 -22.43
N GLU A 178 6.61 3.98 -21.33
CA GLU A 178 5.32 4.71 -21.23
C GLU A 178 5.35 5.82 -20.17
N TRP A 179 6.36 5.85 -19.28
CA TRP A 179 6.49 6.79 -18.17
C TRP A 179 7.77 7.60 -18.27
N GLU A 180 7.71 8.91 -18.00
CA GLU A 180 8.89 9.78 -17.90
C GLU A 180 9.68 9.51 -16.62
N GLU A 181 8.99 9.29 -15.50
CA GLU A 181 9.57 9.01 -14.20
C GLU A 181 8.78 7.90 -13.50
N LEU A 182 9.49 7.00 -12.80
CA LEU A 182 8.86 5.91 -12.08
C LEU A 182 8.46 6.34 -10.66
N PRO A 183 7.35 5.80 -10.13
CA PRO A 183 7.03 5.92 -8.72
C PRO A 183 8.12 5.23 -7.85
N PRO A 184 8.12 5.45 -6.53
CA PRO A 184 9.02 4.74 -5.63
C PRO A 184 8.93 3.21 -5.81
N VAL A 185 10.08 2.55 -5.82
CA VAL A 185 10.21 1.11 -6.06
C VAL A 185 10.92 0.45 -4.89
N PHE A 186 10.35 -0.61 -4.36
CA PHE A 186 10.89 -1.41 -3.26
C PHE A 186 11.06 -2.87 -3.67
N VAL A 187 12.08 -3.55 -3.13
CA VAL A 187 12.26 -4.99 -3.29
C VAL A 187 12.16 -5.67 -1.94
N THR A 188 11.25 -6.63 -1.82
CA THR A 188 10.91 -7.25 -0.53
C THR A 188 10.96 -8.78 -0.56
N SER A 189 11.16 -9.36 0.62
CA SER A 189 10.92 -10.77 0.89
C SER A 189 10.30 -10.95 2.27
N SER A 190 9.13 -11.54 2.33
CA SER A 190 8.49 -11.90 3.60
C SER A 190 9.20 -13.03 4.34
N GLU A 191 10.05 -13.81 3.68
CA GLU A 191 10.79 -14.92 4.27
C GLU A 191 12.05 -14.43 5.00
N THR A 192 12.75 -13.44 4.42
CA THR A 192 14.02 -12.94 4.96
C THR A 192 13.91 -11.60 5.67
N GLY A 193 12.77 -10.92 5.56
CA GLY A 193 12.58 -9.55 6.06
C GLY A 193 13.18 -8.46 5.14
N LEU A 194 13.76 -8.84 4.00
CA LEU A 194 14.35 -7.89 3.04
C LEU A 194 13.36 -6.77 2.70
N GLY A 195 13.81 -5.52 2.70
CA GLY A 195 13.04 -4.35 2.29
C GLY A 195 11.92 -3.94 3.27
N GLY A 196 11.68 -4.70 4.36
CA GLY A 196 10.63 -4.38 5.33
C GLY A 196 10.89 -3.08 6.08
N GLU A 197 12.12 -2.85 6.53
CA GLU A 197 12.51 -1.61 7.21
C GLU A 197 12.43 -0.41 6.27
N GLU A 198 12.88 -0.56 5.01
CA GLU A 198 12.84 0.50 4.01
C GLU A 198 11.38 0.91 3.68
N LEU A 199 10.50 -0.06 3.48
CA LEU A 199 9.09 0.18 3.23
C LEU A 199 8.39 0.84 4.42
N THR A 200 8.71 0.40 5.65
CA THR A 200 8.18 1.01 6.88
C THR A 200 8.69 2.45 7.05
N ALA A 201 9.97 2.70 6.79
CA ALA A 201 10.56 4.04 6.86
C ALA A 201 9.92 4.99 5.83
N TYR A 202 9.58 4.50 4.64
CA TYR A 202 8.85 5.28 3.64
C TYR A 202 7.46 5.69 4.14
N ILE A 203 6.70 4.76 4.73
CA ILE A 203 5.39 5.05 5.35
C ILE A 203 5.54 6.07 6.48
N GLU A 204 6.56 5.94 7.34
CA GLU A 204 6.86 6.89 8.41
C GLU A 204 7.15 8.29 7.84
N GLY A 205 7.89 8.39 6.74
CA GLY A 205 8.17 9.64 6.02
C GLY A 205 6.89 10.32 5.53
N LEU A 206 6.01 9.58 4.86
CA LEU A 206 4.72 10.10 4.39
C LEU A 206 3.84 10.59 5.54
N ASN A 207 3.82 9.89 6.67
CA ASN A 207 3.09 10.34 7.87
C ASN A 207 3.63 11.66 8.44
N GLU A 208 4.95 11.87 8.38
CA GLU A 208 5.54 13.15 8.83
C GLU A 208 5.17 14.31 7.89
N GLU A 209 5.23 14.08 6.58
CA GLU A 209 4.81 15.09 5.61
C GLU A 209 3.35 15.52 5.79
N LEU A 210 2.45 14.55 6.05
CA LEU A 210 1.05 14.84 6.35
C LEU A 210 0.88 15.69 7.60
N LYS A 211 1.67 15.47 8.66
CA LYS A 211 1.64 16.28 9.87
C LYS A 211 2.08 17.71 9.59
N ILE A 212 3.15 17.90 8.83
CA ILE A 212 3.66 19.23 8.46
C ILE A 212 2.61 19.98 7.67
N LYS A 213 2.06 19.39 6.60
CA LYS A 213 0.99 20.00 5.79
C LYS A 213 -0.24 20.37 6.62
N ASN A 214 -0.68 19.49 7.51
CA ASN A 214 -1.80 19.76 8.40
C ASN A 214 -1.49 20.88 9.41
N TYR A 215 -0.26 20.98 9.89
CA TYR A 215 0.18 22.07 10.76
C TYR A 215 0.18 23.42 10.02
N GLU A 216 0.77 23.48 8.84
CA GLU A 216 0.81 24.67 7.99
C GLU A 216 -0.61 25.14 7.62
N PHE A 217 -1.48 24.23 7.21
CA PHE A 217 -2.88 24.56 6.92
C PHE A 217 -3.63 25.13 8.14
N ARG A 218 -3.40 24.57 9.33
CA ARG A 218 -3.98 25.12 10.57
C ARG A 218 -3.44 26.49 10.93
N GLN A 219 -2.16 26.79 10.65
CA GLN A 219 -1.60 28.12 10.85
C GLN A 219 -2.23 29.14 9.90
N ILE A 220 -2.38 28.79 8.61
CA ILE A 220 -3.06 29.63 7.62
C ILE A 220 -4.50 29.93 8.05
N LEU A 221 -5.26 28.92 8.48
CA LEU A 221 -6.63 29.11 8.96
C LEU A 221 -6.71 30.04 10.18
N LYS A 222 -5.77 29.95 11.12
CA LYS A 222 -5.71 30.87 12.27
C LYS A 222 -5.47 32.31 11.85
N ILE A 223 -4.57 32.54 10.89
CA ILE A 223 -4.27 33.85 10.34
C ILE A 223 -5.51 34.42 9.63
N VAL A 224 -6.13 33.63 8.76
CA VAL A 224 -7.38 34.06 8.08
C VAL A 224 -8.49 34.40 9.07
N HIS A 225 -8.66 33.54 10.08
CA HIS A 225 -9.69 33.80 11.13
C HIS A 225 -9.42 35.09 11.94
N PHE A 226 -8.13 35.33 12.22
CA PHE A 226 -7.72 36.58 12.89
C PHE A 226 -8.04 37.84 12.06
N PHE A 227 -7.80 37.80 10.73
CA PHE A 227 -8.09 38.89 9.81
C PHE A 227 -9.60 39.06 9.51
N CYS A 228 -10.43 38.05 9.72
CA CYS A 228 -11.89 38.14 9.55
C CYS A 228 -12.60 38.67 10.80
N MET A 229 -11.92 38.86 11.93
CA MET A 229 -12.48 39.40 13.18
C MET A 229 -12.23 40.89 13.38
N PHE A 230 -11.59 41.56 12.39
CA PHE A 230 -11.41 43.01 12.32
C PHE A 230 -12.00 43.54 11.00
#